data_5f0ef1ae206cb14771493422cf0cec63
#
_entry.id   5f0ef1ae206cb14771493422cf0cec63
#
_cell.length_a   1.000
_cell.length_b   1.000
_cell.length_c   1.000
_cell.angle_alpha   90.00
_cell.angle_beta   90.00
_cell.angle_gamma   90.00
#
_symmetry.space_group_name_H-M   'P 1'
#
loop_
_entity.id
_entity.type
_entity.pdbx_description
1 polymer ?
#
loop_
_entity_poly.entity_id
_entity_poly.type
_entity_poly.pdbx_seq_one_letter_code
_entity_poly.pdbx_strand_id
1 'polypeptide(L)'
;MPRSRTMQAEGVASAVGKPRAMSDLGSRVAIAVIGLPLVLGIVYLGGWWLFALAVVFAVLALHEYGLLIRSLRPLVLAAYVGAFLALLGAQLGGPEWAIAGFLTTIGLAFLLHWVGDTRQSATVAIASTVLGAGWIGLGLAYMLLLRAIPGNGRLAVFTVLLAVFAGDIAAFFAGHLIGRHRMAPSLSPGKTWEGFLFGTAATVFVAFVALYKSPPHHHFVSVGNSIALGALIAVVGPLGDLFESGLKRDMQVKDSGRLLRGHGGILDRLDAPLFAAIAAFYFLRGIGAA
;
A
#
# COMPACT_ATOMS: atom_id res chain seq x y z
N MET A 1 33.44 -7.01 -60.55
CA MET A 1 33.64 -5.83 -59.66
C MET A 1 32.36 -5.59 -58.90
N PRO A 2 32.33 -5.73 -57.57
CA PRO A 2 31.39 -5.04 -56.74
C PRO A 2 32.13 -4.41 -55.52
N ARG A 3 32.29 -3.11 -55.52
CA ARG A 3 32.70 -2.34 -54.35
C ARG A 3 31.69 -1.18 -54.26
N SER A 4 30.80 -1.17 -53.23
CA SER A 4 30.15 0.03 -52.69
C SER A 4 28.89 -0.29 -51.85
N ARG A 5 28.98 -1.16 -50.80
CA ARG A 5 27.90 -1.34 -49.83
C ARG A 5 28.37 -1.39 -48.35
N THR A 6 29.57 -0.96 -48.05
CA THR A 6 30.13 -1.04 -46.68
C THR A 6 30.31 0.31 -45.98
N MET A 7 29.81 1.43 -46.53
CA MET A 7 30.00 2.76 -45.93
C MET A 7 28.78 3.45 -45.33
N GLN A 8 27.66 2.75 -45.19
CA GLN A 8 26.44 3.34 -44.57
C GLN A 8 26.01 2.73 -43.23
N ALA A 9 26.77 1.79 -42.66
CA ALA A 9 26.44 1.15 -41.39
C ALA A 9 27.08 1.76 -40.13
N GLU A 10 28.04 2.70 -40.29
CA GLU A 10 28.74 3.26 -39.12
C GLU A 10 28.20 4.60 -38.61
N GLY A 11 27.17 5.17 -39.25
CA GLY A 11 26.62 6.49 -38.90
C GLY A 11 25.44 6.51 -37.94
N VAL A 12 24.89 5.36 -37.52
CA VAL A 12 23.63 5.30 -36.72
C VAL A 12 23.88 4.86 -35.26
N ALA A 13 25.07 4.44 -34.90
CA ALA A 13 25.37 3.89 -33.56
C ALA A 13 25.75 4.90 -32.46
N SER A 14 25.73 6.22 -32.71
CA SER A 14 26.23 7.21 -31.72
C SER A 14 25.17 8.11 -31.09
N ALA A 15 23.90 7.81 -31.19
CA ALA A 15 22.80 8.63 -30.60
C ALA A 15 22.01 7.92 -29.49
N VAL A 16 22.59 6.90 -28.82
CA VAL A 16 22.01 6.40 -27.57
C VAL A 16 22.56 7.26 -26.44
N GLY A 17 21.84 8.33 -26.11
CA GLY A 17 22.14 9.20 -24.98
C GLY A 17 22.21 8.37 -23.68
N LYS A 18 23.35 8.47 -22.97
CA LYS A 18 23.54 7.88 -21.63
C LYS A 18 22.35 8.25 -20.74
N PRO A 19 21.74 7.32 -20.01
CA PRO A 19 20.68 7.66 -19.08
C PRO A 19 21.23 8.61 -18.01
N ARG A 20 20.51 9.71 -17.78
CA ARG A 20 20.83 10.74 -16.78
C ARG A 20 20.64 10.18 -15.36
N ALA A 21 21.56 9.36 -14.87
CA ALA A 21 21.50 8.75 -13.53
C ALA A 21 21.50 9.78 -12.38
N MET A 22 22.13 10.95 -12.58
CA MET A 22 22.18 12.01 -11.55
C MET A 22 20.87 12.79 -11.41
N SER A 23 20.06 12.95 -12.48
CA SER A 23 18.75 13.59 -12.38
C SER A 23 17.71 12.71 -11.68
N ASP A 24 17.94 11.41 -11.69
CA ASP A 24 17.05 10.42 -11.07
C ASP A 24 17.24 10.36 -9.55
N LEU A 25 18.49 10.48 -9.05
CA LEU A 25 18.76 10.52 -7.61
C LEU A 25 18.25 11.82 -6.96
N GLY A 26 18.45 12.97 -7.61
CA GLY A 26 17.96 14.26 -7.11
C GLY A 26 16.43 14.32 -7.01
N SER A 27 15.72 13.78 -8.02
CA SER A 27 14.25 13.70 -7.96
C SER A 27 13.76 12.75 -6.86
N ARG A 28 14.45 11.65 -6.64
CA ARG A 28 14.15 10.70 -5.56
C ARG A 28 14.31 11.36 -4.19
N VAL A 29 15.44 12.00 -3.94
CA VAL A 29 15.69 12.71 -2.67
C VAL A 29 14.66 13.82 -2.46
N ALA A 30 14.33 14.61 -3.49
CA ALA A 30 13.33 15.67 -3.38
C ALA A 30 11.93 15.14 -3.04
N ILE A 31 11.48 14.06 -3.69
CA ILE A 31 10.19 13.43 -3.40
C ILE A 31 10.17 12.89 -1.95
N ALA A 32 11.24 12.27 -1.48
CA ALA A 32 11.31 11.76 -0.12
C ALA A 32 11.36 12.89 0.92
N VAL A 33 12.18 13.91 0.71
CA VAL A 33 12.38 15.02 1.66
C VAL A 33 11.16 15.93 1.75
N ILE A 34 10.42 16.12 0.66
CA ILE A 34 9.24 16.99 0.65
C ILE A 34 7.96 16.17 0.86
N GLY A 35 7.84 15.04 0.17
CA GLY A 35 6.62 14.23 0.18
C GLY A 35 6.36 13.57 1.52
N LEU A 36 7.37 12.98 2.16
CA LEU A 36 7.19 12.31 3.43
C LEU A 36 6.77 13.26 4.56
N PRO A 37 7.42 14.42 4.81
CA PRO A 37 6.95 15.38 5.79
C PRO A 37 5.55 15.92 5.50
N LEU A 38 5.22 16.15 4.23
CA LEU A 38 3.89 16.60 3.82
C LEU A 38 2.82 15.55 4.20
N VAL A 39 3.04 14.28 3.84
CA VAL A 39 2.12 13.18 4.17
C VAL A 39 1.98 13.04 5.69
N LEU A 40 3.09 13.00 6.43
CA LEU A 40 3.06 12.91 7.89
C LEU A 40 2.38 14.13 8.54
N GLY A 41 2.57 15.33 7.99
CA GLY A 41 1.88 16.54 8.43
C GLY A 41 0.37 16.44 8.23
N ILE A 42 -0.10 15.95 7.09
CA ILE A 42 -1.52 15.72 6.81
C ILE A 42 -2.11 14.64 7.72
N VAL A 43 -1.38 13.54 7.94
CA VAL A 43 -1.77 12.49 8.91
C VAL A 43 -1.88 13.07 10.32
N TYR A 44 -0.96 13.95 10.71
CA TYR A 44 -1.01 14.65 12.00
C TYR A 44 -2.25 15.54 12.13
N LEU A 45 -2.58 16.32 11.10
CA LEU A 45 -3.79 17.15 11.05
C LEU A 45 -5.06 16.29 11.13
N GLY A 46 -5.15 15.22 10.34
CA GLY A 46 -6.31 14.32 10.30
C GLY A 46 -7.56 14.96 9.67
N GLY A 47 -8.74 14.44 10.05
CA GLY A 47 -10.03 14.95 9.57
C GLY A 47 -10.13 15.01 8.04
N TRP A 48 -10.69 16.10 7.52
CA TRP A 48 -10.89 16.27 6.07
C TRP A 48 -9.59 16.41 5.27
N TRP A 49 -8.49 16.84 5.88
CA TRP A 49 -7.17 16.84 5.23
C TRP A 49 -6.67 15.43 4.93
N LEU A 50 -6.81 14.54 5.91
CA LEU A 50 -6.44 13.13 5.72
C LEU A 50 -7.41 12.44 4.76
N PHE A 51 -8.71 12.77 4.82
CA PHE A 51 -9.70 12.28 3.85
C PHE A 51 -9.30 12.67 2.42
N ALA A 52 -8.99 13.94 2.17
CA ALA A 52 -8.57 14.40 0.84
C ALA A 52 -7.30 13.67 0.36
N LEU A 53 -6.30 13.49 1.23
CA LEU A 53 -5.10 12.73 0.91
C LEU A 53 -5.43 11.26 0.59
N ALA A 54 -6.31 10.62 1.39
CA ALA A 54 -6.73 9.25 1.16
C ALA A 54 -7.48 9.09 -0.17
N VAL A 55 -8.32 10.06 -0.56
CA VAL A 55 -8.97 10.08 -1.88
C VAL A 55 -7.94 10.16 -3.00
N VAL A 56 -6.95 11.05 -2.88
CA VAL A 56 -5.86 11.14 -3.88
C VAL A 56 -5.10 9.82 -3.99
N PHE A 57 -4.73 9.21 -2.86
CA PHE A 57 -4.04 7.93 -2.84
C PHE A 57 -4.91 6.80 -3.39
N ALA A 58 -6.21 6.78 -3.08
CA ALA A 58 -7.14 5.80 -3.64
C ALA A 58 -7.22 5.90 -5.17
N VAL A 59 -7.35 7.11 -5.71
CA VAL A 59 -7.40 7.33 -7.16
C VAL A 59 -6.11 6.88 -7.83
N LEU A 60 -4.95 7.28 -7.31
CA LEU A 60 -3.66 6.92 -7.89
C LEU A 60 -3.37 5.42 -7.78
N ALA A 61 -3.61 4.82 -6.62
CA ALA A 61 -3.38 3.39 -6.40
C ALA A 61 -4.35 2.52 -7.20
N LEU A 62 -5.63 2.89 -7.30
CA LEU A 62 -6.60 2.20 -8.15
C LEU A 62 -6.29 2.36 -9.65
N HIS A 63 -5.73 3.50 -10.05
CA HIS A 63 -5.24 3.67 -11.41
C HIS A 63 -4.10 2.71 -11.73
N GLU A 64 -3.08 2.64 -10.86
CA GLU A 64 -1.97 1.69 -11.01
C GLU A 64 -2.46 0.23 -11.00
N TYR A 65 -3.34 -0.11 -10.06
CA TYR A 65 -3.97 -1.42 -9.99
C TYR A 65 -4.73 -1.76 -11.28
N GLY A 66 -5.56 -0.84 -11.79
CA GLY A 66 -6.31 -1.02 -13.04
C GLY A 66 -5.41 -1.23 -14.26
N LEU A 67 -4.27 -0.53 -14.31
CA LEU A 67 -3.25 -0.76 -15.36
C LEU A 67 -2.55 -2.11 -15.18
N LEU A 68 -2.24 -2.50 -13.94
CA LEU A 68 -1.62 -3.79 -13.62
C LEU A 68 -2.49 -4.95 -14.11
N ILE A 69 -3.77 -4.95 -13.78
CA ILE A 69 -4.71 -6.04 -14.11
C ILE A 69 -5.55 -5.77 -15.37
N ARG A 70 -5.10 -4.89 -16.25
CA ARG A 70 -5.86 -4.49 -17.45
C ARG A 70 -6.32 -5.66 -18.35
N SER A 71 -5.58 -6.76 -18.35
CA SER A 71 -5.94 -8.00 -19.04
C SER A 71 -7.23 -8.63 -18.53
N LEU A 72 -7.54 -8.43 -17.23
CA LEU A 72 -8.78 -8.86 -16.59
C LEU A 72 -9.96 -7.88 -16.82
N ARG A 73 -9.69 -6.73 -17.46
CA ARG A 73 -10.68 -5.68 -17.80
C ARG A 73 -11.57 -5.30 -16.60
N PRO A 74 -11.00 -4.84 -15.47
CA PRO A 74 -11.77 -4.44 -14.31
C PRO A 74 -12.70 -3.26 -14.66
N LEU A 75 -13.82 -3.18 -13.96
CA LEU A 75 -14.78 -2.08 -14.07
C LEU A 75 -14.31 -0.89 -13.21
N VAL A 76 -13.30 -0.19 -13.70
CA VAL A 76 -12.52 0.81 -12.98
C VAL A 76 -13.39 1.89 -12.34
N LEU A 77 -14.45 2.34 -13.02
CA LEU A 77 -15.39 3.32 -12.47
C LEU A 77 -16.08 2.81 -11.19
N ALA A 78 -16.50 1.54 -11.18
CA ALA A 78 -17.10 0.95 -9.97
C ALA A 78 -16.11 0.89 -8.81
N ALA A 79 -14.83 0.59 -9.09
CA ALA A 79 -13.79 0.58 -8.07
C ALA A 79 -13.56 1.99 -7.48
N TYR A 80 -13.48 3.03 -8.32
CA TYR A 80 -13.33 4.42 -7.85
C TYR A 80 -14.50 4.88 -7.01
N VAL A 81 -15.72 4.65 -7.47
CA VAL A 81 -16.94 5.06 -6.76
C VAL A 81 -17.05 4.31 -5.43
N GLY A 82 -16.85 3.01 -5.43
CA GLY A 82 -16.92 2.21 -4.21
C GLY A 82 -15.83 2.55 -3.19
N ALA A 83 -14.60 2.78 -3.63
CA ALA A 83 -13.53 3.23 -2.75
C ALA A 83 -13.81 4.64 -2.19
N PHE A 84 -14.29 5.57 -3.02
CA PHE A 84 -14.69 6.91 -2.55
C PHE A 84 -15.81 6.84 -1.50
N LEU A 85 -16.85 6.01 -1.75
CA LEU A 85 -17.96 5.82 -0.82
C LEU A 85 -17.50 5.13 0.47
N ALA A 86 -16.53 4.19 0.41
CA ALA A 86 -15.94 3.58 1.59
C ALA A 86 -15.18 4.61 2.44
N LEU A 87 -14.38 5.48 1.80
CA LEU A 87 -13.68 6.58 2.48
C LEU A 87 -14.66 7.58 3.09
N LEU A 88 -15.70 7.97 2.35
CA LEU A 88 -16.72 8.90 2.83
C LEU A 88 -17.52 8.28 3.99
N GLY A 89 -17.85 7.00 3.89
CA GLY A 89 -18.49 6.26 4.97
C GLY A 89 -17.64 6.21 6.24
N ALA A 90 -16.35 5.94 6.12
CA ALA A 90 -15.41 5.98 7.24
C ALA A 90 -15.34 7.38 7.88
N GLN A 91 -15.35 8.44 7.07
CA GLN A 91 -15.25 9.82 7.53
C GLN A 91 -16.52 10.29 8.27
N LEU A 92 -17.71 9.87 7.82
CA LEU A 92 -18.99 10.39 8.30
C LEU A 92 -19.70 9.46 9.29
N GLY A 93 -19.56 8.13 9.15
CA GLY A 93 -20.42 7.18 9.85
C GLY A 93 -19.69 6.00 10.49
N GLY A 94 -18.36 5.93 10.39
CA GLY A 94 -17.60 4.86 11.02
C GLY A 94 -17.45 3.58 10.16
N PRO A 95 -17.04 2.46 10.79
CA PRO A 95 -16.65 1.25 10.05
C PRO A 95 -17.82 0.58 9.30
N GLU A 96 -19.01 0.62 9.84
CA GLU A 96 -20.21 0.05 9.21
C GLU A 96 -20.55 0.79 7.89
N TRP A 97 -20.42 2.12 7.90
CA TRP A 97 -20.65 2.93 6.70
C TRP A 97 -19.51 2.80 5.68
N ALA A 98 -18.27 2.57 6.15
CA ALA A 98 -17.16 2.25 5.26
C ALA A 98 -17.41 0.94 4.50
N ILE A 99 -17.88 -0.08 5.20
CA ILE A 99 -18.25 -1.38 4.60
C ILE A 99 -19.43 -1.20 3.65
N ALA A 100 -20.47 -0.46 4.05
CA ALA A 100 -21.63 -0.19 3.19
C ALA A 100 -21.21 0.53 1.90
N GLY A 101 -20.34 1.54 2.00
CA GLY A 101 -19.76 2.23 0.84
C GLY A 101 -18.99 1.27 -0.08
N PHE A 102 -18.16 0.40 0.47
CA PHE A 102 -17.45 -0.63 -0.29
C PHE A 102 -18.43 -1.60 -0.99
N LEU A 103 -19.48 -2.04 -0.33
CA LEU A 103 -20.45 -2.98 -0.91
C LEU A 103 -21.17 -2.43 -2.14
N THR A 104 -21.29 -1.09 -2.28
CA THR A 104 -21.83 -0.48 -3.49
C THR A 104 -20.99 -0.81 -4.74
N THR A 105 -19.69 -1.13 -4.57
CA THR A 105 -18.82 -1.59 -5.67
C THR A 105 -19.41 -2.80 -6.38
N ILE A 106 -19.96 -3.76 -5.63
CA ILE A 106 -20.51 -5.01 -6.17
C ILE A 106 -21.71 -4.70 -7.07
N GLY A 107 -22.66 -3.92 -6.53
CA GLY A 107 -23.88 -3.54 -7.26
C GLY A 107 -23.55 -2.71 -8.53
N LEU A 108 -22.65 -1.73 -8.38
CA LEU A 108 -22.26 -0.88 -9.50
C LEU A 108 -21.45 -1.66 -10.55
N ALA A 109 -20.55 -2.54 -10.13
CA ALA A 109 -19.81 -3.40 -11.07
C ALA A 109 -20.74 -4.33 -11.83
N PHE A 110 -21.74 -4.92 -11.16
CA PHE A 110 -22.76 -5.73 -11.82
C PHE A 110 -23.54 -4.91 -12.85
N LEU A 111 -24.03 -3.72 -12.50
CA LEU A 111 -24.79 -2.85 -13.41
C LEU A 111 -23.95 -2.41 -14.62
N LEU A 112 -22.69 -1.98 -14.39
CA LEU A 112 -21.81 -1.56 -15.47
C LEU A 112 -21.42 -2.72 -16.40
N HIS A 113 -21.27 -3.93 -15.85
CA HIS A 113 -21.01 -5.12 -16.66
C HIS A 113 -22.22 -5.46 -17.54
N TRP A 114 -23.42 -5.38 -16.99
CA TRP A 114 -24.68 -5.66 -17.70
C TRP A 114 -24.93 -4.67 -18.84
N VAL A 115 -24.74 -3.37 -18.58
CA VAL A 115 -24.95 -2.30 -19.59
C VAL A 115 -23.86 -2.32 -20.67
N GLY A 116 -22.65 -2.75 -20.32
CA GLY A 116 -21.51 -2.72 -21.23
C GLY A 116 -21.50 -3.80 -22.32
N ASP A 117 -22.45 -4.75 -22.31
CA ASP A 117 -22.57 -5.88 -23.26
C ASP A 117 -21.22 -6.52 -23.66
N THR A 118 -20.40 -6.79 -22.66
CA THR A 118 -19.04 -7.31 -22.86
C THR A 118 -19.05 -8.84 -22.96
N ARG A 119 -18.29 -9.42 -23.90
CA ARG A 119 -18.09 -10.88 -24.02
C ARG A 119 -17.18 -11.46 -22.90
N GLN A 120 -16.79 -10.65 -21.93
CA GLN A 120 -15.92 -11.06 -20.84
C GLN A 120 -16.72 -11.77 -19.74
N SER A 121 -16.05 -12.67 -18.98
CA SER A 121 -16.63 -13.28 -17.79
C SER A 121 -16.97 -12.19 -16.75
N ALA A 122 -18.26 -12.08 -16.41
CA ALA A 122 -18.74 -11.19 -15.36
C ALA A 122 -18.03 -11.44 -14.03
N THR A 123 -17.82 -12.72 -13.68
CA THR A 123 -17.15 -13.13 -12.44
C THR A 123 -15.75 -12.54 -12.36
N VAL A 124 -14.95 -12.62 -13.44
CA VAL A 124 -13.57 -12.11 -13.45
C VAL A 124 -13.56 -10.58 -13.35
N ALA A 125 -14.40 -9.91 -14.14
CA ALA A 125 -14.48 -8.45 -14.14
C ALA A 125 -14.93 -7.90 -12.78
N ILE A 126 -15.99 -8.47 -12.20
CA ILE A 126 -16.51 -8.04 -10.90
C ILE A 126 -15.52 -8.38 -9.78
N ALA A 127 -15.00 -9.62 -9.73
CA ALA A 127 -14.06 -10.03 -8.69
C ALA A 127 -12.79 -9.18 -8.67
N SER A 128 -12.19 -8.91 -9.83
CA SER A 128 -11.01 -8.06 -9.93
C SER A 128 -11.30 -6.60 -9.54
N THR A 129 -12.48 -6.09 -9.84
CA THR A 129 -12.95 -4.76 -9.41
C THR A 129 -13.12 -4.67 -7.90
N VAL A 130 -13.83 -5.64 -7.32
CA VAL A 130 -14.10 -5.72 -5.88
C VAL A 130 -12.81 -5.90 -5.09
N LEU A 131 -11.85 -6.70 -5.60
CA LEU A 131 -10.54 -6.88 -5.00
C LEU A 131 -9.79 -5.55 -4.88
N GLY A 132 -9.74 -4.74 -5.93
CA GLY A 132 -9.08 -3.43 -5.90
C GLY A 132 -9.75 -2.45 -4.95
N ALA A 133 -11.08 -2.32 -5.02
CA ALA A 133 -11.82 -1.44 -4.12
C ALA A 133 -11.73 -1.89 -2.65
N GLY A 134 -11.75 -3.21 -2.39
CA GLY A 134 -11.60 -3.76 -1.04
C GLY A 134 -10.20 -3.56 -0.49
N TRP A 135 -9.17 -3.92 -1.23
CA TRP A 135 -7.79 -3.78 -0.78
C TRP A 135 -7.41 -2.32 -0.56
N ILE A 136 -7.58 -1.48 -1.59
CA ILE A 136 -7.14 -0.08 -1.57
C ILE A 136 -8.16 0.81 -0.85
N GLY A 137 -9.44 0.71 -1.22
CA GLY A 137 -10.48 1.57 -0.67
C GLY A 137 -10.72 1.34 0.83
N LEU A 138 -10.95 0.07 1.25
CA LEU A 138 -11.09 -0.22 2.67
C LEU A 138 -9.79 -0.02 3.44
N GLY A 139 -8.63 -0.43 2.91
CA GLY A 139 -7.36 -0.20 3.59
C GLY A 139 -7.15 1.27 3.97
N LEU A 140 -7.39 2.20 3.03
CA LEU A 140 -7.33 3.63 3.28
C LEU A 140 -8.47 4.12 4.21
N ALA A 141 -9.68 3.57 4.08
CA ALA A 141 -10.80 3.88 4.98
C ALA A 141 -10.46 3.53 6.43
N TYR A 142 -9.82 2.38 6.67
CA TYR A 142 -9.38 2.00 8.01
C TYR A 142 -8.22 2.85 8.54
N MET A 143 -7.39 3.45 7.68
CA MET A 143 -6.44 4.50 8.11
C MET A 143 -7.18 5.74 8.65
N LEU A 144 -8.27 6.16 7.99
CA LEU A 144 -9.13 7.24 8.51
C LEU A 144 -9.74 6.86 9.86
N LEU A 145 -10.27 5.66 9.99
CA LEU A 145 -10.88 5.15 11.22
C LEU A 145 -9.87 5.06 12.37
N LEU A 146 -8.64 4.57 12.13
CA LEU A 146 -7.56 4.60 13.12
C LEU A 146 -7.28 6.03 13.60
N ARG A 147 -7.23 6.98 12.65
CA ARG A 147 -6.98 8.38 12.98
C ARG A 147 -8.14 9.04 13.72
N ALA A 148 -9.36 8.53 13.54
CA ALA A 148 -10.57 9.02 14.17
C ALA A 148 -10.79 8.50 15.60
N ILE A 149 -9.98 7.55 16.10
CA ILE A 149 -10.07 7.05 17.48
C ILE A 149 -9.98 8.22 18.47
N PRO A 150 -10.97 8.40 19.36
CA PRO A 150 -11.02 9.54 20.27
C PRO A 150 -9.78 9.62 21.17
N GLY A 151 -9.18 10.80 21.27
CA GLY A 151 -8.00 11.05 22.11
C GLY A 151 -6.68 10.48 21.58
N ASN A 152 -6.69 9.25 21.03
CA ASN A 152 -5.47 8.49 20.72
C ASN A 152 -5.28 8.20 19.22
N GLY A 153 -6.13 8.71 18.33
CA GLY A 153 -6.08 8.39 16.91
C GLY A 153 -4.76 8.79 16.22
N ARG A 154 -4.12 9.89 16.65
CA ARG A 154 -2.78 10.25 16.17
C ARG A 154 -1.76 9.16 16.54
N LEU A 155 -1.75 8.77 17.81
CA LEU A 155 -0.84 7.76 18.30
C LEU A 155 -1.04 6.42 17.59
N ALA A 156 -2.30 6.00 17.41
CA ALA A 156 -2.66 4.76 16.73
C ALA A 156 -2.12 4.71 15.29
N VAL A 157 -2.44 5.72 14.47
CA VAL A 157 -2.04 5.72 13.06
C VAL A 157 -0.53 5.85 12.89
N PHE A 158 0.13 6.72 13.69
CA PHE A 158 1.59 6.84 13.63
C PHE A 158 2.30 5.58 14.10
N THR A 159 1.78 4.89 15.14
CA THR A 159 2.32 3.60 15.57
C THR A 159 2.29 2.58 14.44
N VAL A 160 1.16 2.45 13.74
CA VAL A 160 1.03 1.51 12.61
C VAL A 160 2.02 1.85 11.50
N LEU A 161 2.08 3.12 11.07
CA LEU A 161 2.97 3.55 10.00
C LEU A 161 4.45 3.35 10.37
N LEU A 162 4.86 3.80 11.56
CA LEU A 162 6.25 3.68 12.00
C LEU A 162 6.66 2.23 12.22
N ALA A 163 5.76 1.39 12.76
CA ALA A 163 6.03 -0.02 12.98
C ALA A 163 6.21 -0.77 11.66
N VAL A 164 5.35 -0.52 10.66
CA VAL A 164 5.50 -1.12 9.31
C VAL A 164 6.82 -0.68 8.68
N PHE A 165 7.09 0.62 8.60
CA PHE A 165 8.32 1.10 7.95
C PHE A 165 9.60 0.66 8.67
N ALA A 166 9.60 0.64 10.00
CA ALA A 166 10.75 0.15 10.77
C ALA A 166 10.98 -1.35 10.54
N GLY A 167 9.89 -2.13 10.47
CA GLY A 167 9.94 -3.55 10.13
C GLY A 167 10.54 -3.80 8.75
N ASP A 168 10.07 -3.07 7.73
CA ASP A 168 10.57 -3.19 6.37
C ASP A 168 12.05 -2.82 6.25
N ILE A 169 12.46 -1.72 6.91
CA ILE A 169 13.86 -1.28 6.93
C ILE A 169 14.73 -2.35 7.60
N ALA A 170 14.33 -2.84 8.77
CA ALA A 170 15.09 -3.86 9.50
C ALA A 170 15.15 -5.19 8.73
N ALA A 171 14.03 -5.61 8.13
CA ALA A 171 13.96 -6.80 7.30
C ALA A 171 14.85 -6.70 6.06
N PHE A 172 14.89 -5.53 5.42
CA PHE A 172 15.75 -5.29 4.27
C PHE A 172 17.23 -5.39 4.64
N PHE A 173 17.68 -4.69 5.69
CA PHE A 173 19.08 -4.73 6.09
C PHE A 173 19.51 -6.11 6.59
N ALA A 174 18.73 -6.74 7.47
CA ALA A 174 19.05 -8.08 7.97
C ALA A 174 19.04 -9.12 6.84
N GLY A 175 18.03 -9.06 5.95
CA GLY A 175 17.95 -9.96 4.81
C GLY A 175 19.13 -9.80 3.84
N HIS A 176 19.65 -8.58 3.67
CA HIS A 176 20.81 -8.31 2.82
C HIS A 176 22.14 -8.74 3.47
N LEU A 177 22.31 -8.50 4.77
CA LEU A 177 23.57 -8.76 5.48
C LEU A 177 23.75 -10.23 5.89
N ILE A 178 22.69 -10.88 6.37
CA ILE A 178 22.76 -12.21 6.97
C ILE A 178 21.76 -13.21 6.39
N GLY A 179 20.88 -12.78 5.44
CA GLY A 179 19.82 -13.61 4.88
C GLY A 179 20.38 -14.80 4.08
N ARG A 180 20.00 -16.00 4.48
CA ARG A 180 20.40 -17.28 3.84
C ARG A 180 19.20 -18.08 3.34
N HIS A 181 18.09 -18.05 4.08
CA HIS A 181 16.91 -18.85 3.83
C HIS A 181 15.81 -18.01 3.17
N ARG A 182 15.51 -18.28 1.91
CA ARG A 182 14.45 -17.57 1.17
C ARG A 182 13.08 -17.92 1.73
N MET A 183 12.25 -16.89 2.03
CA MET A 183 10.91 -17.07 2.59
C MET A 183 9.86 -17.38 1.52
N ALA A 184 9.91 -16.67 0.41
CA ALA A 184 8.93 -16.78 -0.67
C ALA A 184 9.61 -16.73 -2.05
N PRO A 185 10.34 -17.81 -2.47
CA PRO A 185 11.17 -17.79 -3.69
C PRO A 185 10.41 -17.46 -4.98
N SER A 186 9.17 -17.93 -5.09
CA SER A 186 8.32 -17.74 -6.28
C SER A 186 7.68 -16.35 -6.36
N LEU A 187 7.34 -15.75 -5.24
CA LEU A 187 6.66 -14.45 -5.17
C LEU A 187 7.66 -13.29 -5.05
N SER A 188 8.52 -13.37 -4.04
CA SER A 188 9.51 -12.35 -3.71
C SER A 188 10.85 -13.00 -3.33
N PRO A 189 11.73 -13.25 -4.32
CA PRO A 189 13.00 -13.95 -4.09
C PRO A 189 13.99 -13.17 -3.21
N GLY A 190 13.73 -11.87 -2.95
CA GLY A 190 14.54 -11.06 -2.05
C GLY A 190 14.23 -11.25 -0.56
N LYS A 191 13.03 -11.76 -0.21
CA LYS A 191 12.62 -11.93 1.19
C LYS A 191 13.26 -13.17 1.82
N THR A 192 13.77 -13.02 3.06
CA THR A 192 14.43 -14.09 3.84
C THR A 192 13.79 -14.25 5.21
N TRP A 193 13.91 -15.44 5.79
CA TRP A 193 13.42 -15.71 7.15
C TRP A 193 14.18 -14.90 8.21
N GLU A 194 15.49 -14.72 8.02
CA GLU A 194 16.30 -13.87 8.89
C GLU A 194 15.82 -12.42 8.84
N GLY A 195 15.58 -11.90 7.63
CA GLY A 195 14.99 -10.58 7.45
C GLY A 195 13.64 -10.45 8.13
N PHE A 196 12.75 -11.43 7.97
CA PHE A 196 11.45 -11.46 8.63
C PHE A 196 11.55 -11.43 10.15
N LEU A 197 12.48 -12.21 10.74
CA LEU A 197 12.68 -12.24 12.18
C LEU A 197 13.13 -10.88 12.74
N PHE A 198 14.13 -10.25 12.11
CA PHE A 198 14.61 -8.93 12.52
C PHE A 198 13.57 -7.84 12.26
N GLY A 199 12.84 -7.91 11.16
CA GLY A 199 11.71 -7.02 10.88
C GLY A 199 10.63 -7.14 11.93
N THR A 200 10.25 -8.36 12.32
CA THR A 200 9.30 -8.62 13.40
C THR A 200 9.76 -8.01 14.72
N ALA A 201 11.02 -8.22 15.10
CA ALA A 201 11.57 -7.64 16.32
C ALA A 201 11.52 -6.10 16.31
N ALA A 202 11.87 -5.47 15.19
CA ALA A 202 11.81 -4.02 15.04
C ALA A 202 10.35 -3.49 15.07
N THR A 203 9.42 -4.14 14.39
CA THR A 203 8.00 -3.78 14.41
C THR A 203 7.41 -3.85 15.81
N VAL A 204 7.66 -4.95 16.53
CA VAL A 204 7.20 -5.12 17.93
C VAL A 204 7.83 -4.08 18.85
N PHE A 205 9.13 -3.83 18.70
CA PHE A 205 9.84 -2.84 19.49
C PHE A 205 9.27 -1.43 19.28
N VAL A 206 9.06 -1.02 18.04
CA VAL A 206 8.49 0.30 17.70
C VAL A 206 7.07 0.43 18.24
N ALA A 207 6.22 -0.57 18.06
CA ALA A 207 4.86 -0.56 18.60
C ALA A 207 4.85 -0.48 20.13
N PHE A 208 5.73 -1.25 20.79
CA PHE A 208 5.90 -1.19 22.24
C PHE A 208 6.34 0.20 22.70
N VAL A 209 7.42 0.76 22.13
CA VAL A 209 7.95 2.07 22.56
C VAL A 209 6.95 3.20 22.29
N ALA A 210 6.26 3.18 21.14
CA ALA A 210 5.28 4.20 20.79
C ALA A 210 4.10 4.21 21.78
N LEU A 211 3.64 3.05 22.22
CA LEU A 211 2.45 2.92 23.06
C LEU A 211 2.76 2.88 24.57
N TYR A 212 3.98 2.45 24.96
CA TYR A 212 4.38 2.32 26.36
C TYR A 212 4.41 3.65 27.13
N LYS A 213 4.82 4.74 26.47
CA LYS A 213 4.89 6.09 27.06
C LYS A 213 3.70 6.98 26.67
N SER A 214 2.55 6.41 26.39
CA SER A 214 1.32 7.23 26.32
C SER A 214 1.17 8.05 27.60
N PRO A 215 0.72 9.32 27.54
CA PRO A 215 0.67 10.20 28.71
C PRO A 215 0.06 9.53 29.94
N PRO A 216 0.56 9.80 31.15
CA PRO A 216 0.28 9.01 32.37
C PRO A 216 -1.20 8.99 32.80
N HIS A 217 -2.06 9.75 32.17
CA HIS A 217 -3.48 9.85 32.54
C HIS A 217 -4.42 8.92 31.74
N HIS A 218 -3.94 8.32 30.63
CA HIS A 218 -4.73 7.36 29.85
C HIS A 218 -3.79 6.33 29.24
N HIS A 219 -3.63 5.19 29.91
CA HIS A 219 -3.01 4.02 29.28
C HIS A 219 -3.87 3.59 28.09
N PHE A 220 -3.52 4.10 26.90
CA PHE A 220 -4.24 3.77 25.67
C PHE A 220 -4.25 2.25 25.44
N VAL A 221 -3.11 1.61 25.68
CA VAL A 221 -2.94 0.16 25.49
C VAL A 221 -2.00 -0.39 26.56
N SER A 222 -2.33 -1.56 27.12
CA SER A 222 -1.43 -2.24 28.06
C SER A 222 -0.14 -2.69 27.40
N VAL A 223 0.91 -2.94 28.17
CA VAL A 223 2.19 -3.46 27.67
C VAL A 223 2.00 -4.73 26.84
N GLY A 224 1.21 -5.69 27.35
CA GLY A 224 0.92 -6.93 26.63
C GLY A 224 0.22 -6.68 25.29
N ASN A 225 -0.77 -5.78 25.28
CA ASN A 225 -1.50 -5.43 24.06
C ASN A 225 -0.63 -4.65 23.07
N SER A 226 0.32 -3.82 23.52
CA SER A 226 1.26 -3.13 22.62
C SER A 226 2.19 -4.11 21.91
N ILE A 227 2.68 -5.12 22.64
CA ILE A 227 3.48 -6.21 22.04
C ILE A 227 2.62 -7.04 21.07
N ALA A 228 1.40 -7.39 21.48
CA ALA A 228 0.49 -8.16 20.64
C ALA A 228 0.11 -7.41 19.34
N LEU A 229 -0.15 -6.10 19.43
CA LEU A 229 -0.37 -5.25 18.25
C LEU A 229 0.87 -5.22 17.34
N GLY A 230 2.06 -5.05 17.93
CA GLY A 230 3.32 -5.11 17.17
C GLY A 230 3.51 -6.45 16.46
N ALA A 231 3.24 -7.56 17.14
CA ALA A 231 3.31 -8.90 16.55
C ALA A 231 2.28 -9.09 15.42
N LEU A 232 1.06 -8.58 15.59
CA LEU A 232 0.03 -8.60 14.55
C LEU A 232 0.48 -7.83 13.31
N ILE A 233 0.98 -6.60 13.48
CA ILE A 233 1.47 -5.77 12.38
C ILE A 233 2.66 -6.45 11.67
N ALA A 234 3.58 -7.06 12.44
CA ALA A 234 4.76 -7.75 11.91
C ALA A 234 4.43 -8.96 11.02
N VAL A 235 3.25 -9.56 11.20
CA VAL A 235 2.75 -10.65 10.33
C VAL A 235 1.96 -10.08 9.16
N VAL A 236 1.04 -9.17 9.44
CA VAL A 236 0.06 -8.69 8.44
C VAL A 236 0.69 -7.74 7.43
N GLY A 237 1.66 -6.91 7.83
CA GLY A 237 2.37 -6.00 6.92
C GLY A 237 3.09 -6.75 5.79
N PRO A 238 4.01 -7.68 6.10
CA PRO A 238 4.66 -8.51 5.08
C PRO A 238 3.71 -9.36 4.24
N LEU A 239 2.53 -9.75 4.76
CA LEU A 239 1.50 -10.42 3.96
C LEU A 239 0.91 -9.49 2.90
N GLY A 240 0.73 -8.20 3.20
CA GLY A 240 0.28 -7.21 2.22
C GLY A 240 1.27 -7.04 1.05
N ASP A 241 2.57 -6.91 1.34
CA ASP A 241 3.61 -6.85 0.31
C ASP A 241 3.72 -8.17 -0.49
N LEU A 242 3.59 -9.34 0.16
CA LEU A 242 3.54 -10.62 -0.55
C LEU A 242 2.30 -10.75 -1.44
N PHE A 243 1.16 -10.23 -0.99
CA PHE A 243 -0.08 -10.21 -1.76
C PHE A 243 0.10 -9.38 -3.04
N GLU A 244 0.64 -8.16 -2.93
CA GLU A 244 0.94 -7.33 -4.10
C GLU A 244 1.97 -8.00 -5.02
N SER A 245 3.03 -8.59 -4.43
CA SER A 245 4.03 -9.33 -5.19
C SER A 245 3.40 -10.49 -5.97
N GLY A 246 2.42 -11.19 -5.38
CA GLY A 246 1.64 -12.24 -6.04
C GLY A 246 0.90 -11.73 -7.27
N LEU A 247 0.17 -10.62 -7.12
CA LEU A 247 -0.56 -10.00 -8.23
C LEU A 247 0.39 -9.57 -9.37
N LYS A 248 1.55 -9.00 -9.02
CA LYS A 248 2.57 -8.63 -10.04
C LYS A 248 3.11 -9.85 -10.79
N ARG A 249 3.34 -10.97 -10.11
CA ARG A 249 3.79 -12.22 -10.78
C ARG A 249 2.72 -12.83 -11.67
N ASP A 250 1.47 -12.83 -11.22
CA ASP A 250 0.32 -13.29 -12.02
C ASP A 250 0.20 -12.50 -13.33
N MET A 251 0.42 -11.20 -13.26
CA MET A 251 0.40 -10.31 -14.43
C MET A 251 1.74 -10.24 -15.19
N GLN A 252 2.74 -11.04 -14.80
CA GLN A 252 4.08 -11.11 -15.41
C GLN A 252 4.81 -9.75 -15.44
N VAL A 253 4.59 -8.90 -14.44
CA VAL A 253 5.28 -7.62 -14.27
C VAL A 253 6.09 -7.60 -12.97
N LYS A 254 6.98 -6.62 -12.85
CA LYS A 254 7.81 -6.44 -11.65
C LYS A 254 7.33 -5.27 -10.79
N ASP A 255 6.93 -4.17 -11.41
CA ASP A 255 6.53 -2.94 -10.73
C ASP A 255 5.07 -2.66 -11.03
N SER A 256 4.30 -2.15 -10.06
CA SER A 256 2.88 -1.83 -10.20
C SER A 256 2.64 -0.59 -11.08
N GLY A 257 3.60 0.35 -11.10
CA GLY A 257 3.50 1.60 -11.86
C GLY A 257 4.82 2.35 -11.98
N ARG A 258 4.78 3.50 -12.68
CA ARG A 258 5.92 4.42 -12.85
C ARG A 258 5.57 5.86 -12.47
N LEU A 259 4.48 6.07 -11.73
CA LEU A 259 3.98 7.41 -11.37
C LEU A 259 5.00 8.19 -10.54
N LEU A 260 5.69 7.54 -9.63
CA LEU A 260 6.76 8.15 -8.83
C LEU A 260 8.12 7.92 -9.49
N ARG A 261 8.41 8.58 -10.61
CA ARG A 261 9.68 8.50 -11.37
C ARG A 261 10.84 7.95 -10.52
N GLY A 262 11.16 6.65 -10.69
CA GLY A 262 12.30 6.01 -10.01
C GLY A 262 12.03 5.46 -8.59
N HIS A 263 10.83 5.65 -7.99
CA HIS A 263 10.46 5.11 -6.68
C HIS A 263 9.42 3.96 -6.73
N GLY A 264 9.10 3.44 -7.91
CA GLY A 264 8.01 2.47 -8.08
C GLY A 264 6.63 3.14 -8.13
N GLY A 265 5.58 2.38 -7.90
CA GLY A 265 4.21 2.87 -7.81
C GLY A 265 3.85 3.39 -6.42
N ILE A 266 2.72 4.10 -6.34
CA ILE A 266 2.08 4.45 -5.06
C ILE A 266 1.58 3.18 -4.38
N LEU A 267 1.10 2.22 -5.15
CA LEU A 267 0.62 0.95 -4.66
C LEU A 267 1.73 0.18 -3.92
N ASP A 268 2.96 0.14 -4.49
CA ASP A 268 4.16 -0.44 -3.87
C ASP A 268 4.55 0.22 -2.51
N ARG A 269 3.92 1.31 -2.11
CA ARG A 269 4.17 2.03 -0.84
C ARG A 269 3.03 1.87 0.16
N LEU A 270 1.88 1.46 -0.31
CA LEU A 270 0.69 1.31 0.49
C LEU A 270 0.39 -0.15 0.84
N ASP A 271 0.95 -1.12 0.13
CA ASP A 271 0.67 -2.55 0.23
C ASP A 271 0.67 -3.07 1.67
N ALA A 272 1.74 -2.89 2.41
CA ALA A 272 1.86 -3.30 3.82
C ALA A 272 1.01 -2.42 4.77
N PRO A 273 1.03 -1.06 4.69
CA PRO A 273 0.19 -0.20 5.50
C PRO A 273 -1.32 -0.45 5.38
N LEU A 274 -1.84 -0.78 4.19
CA LEU A 274 -3.27 -1.03 3.99
C LEU A 274 -3.76 -2.24 4.79
N PHE A 275 -3.03 -3.34 4.76
CA PHE A 275 -3.35 -4.53 5.54
C PHE A 275 -3.18 -4.28 7.04
N ALA A 276 -2.09 -3.63 7.43
CA ALA A 276 -1.80 -3.31 8.82
C ALA A 276 -2.87 -2.40 9.45
N ALA A 277 -3.41 -1.44 8.69
CA ALA A 277 -4.44 -0.53 9.18
C ALA A 277 -5.73 -1.26 9.56
N ILE A 278 -6.20 -2.17 8.70
CA ILE A 278 -7.41 -2.96 8.97
C ILE A 278 -7.21 -3.81 10.22
N ALA A 279 -6.10 -4.55 10.28
CA ALA A 279 -5.80 -5.44 11.39
C ALA A 279 -5.64 -4.67 12.72
N ALA A 280 -4.92 -3.55 12.71
CA ALA A 280 -4.71 -2.72 13.88
C ALA A 280 -6.01 -2.09 14.38
N PHE A 281 -6.89 -1.62 13.50
CA PHE A 281 -8.18 -1.07 13.89
C PHE A 281 -9.04 -2.10 14.62
N TYR A 282 -9.20 -3.30 14.07
CA TYR A 282 -10.00 -4.34 14.71
C TYR A 282 -9.35 -4.86 16.00
N PHE A 283 -8.04 -4.93 16.06
CA PHE A 283 -7.35 -5.27 17.30
C PHE A 283 -7.64 -4.24 18.40
N LEU A 284 -7.48 -2.94 18.11
CA LEU A 284 -7.73 -1.86 19.07
C LEU A 284 -9.20 -1.81 19.48
N ARG A 285 -10.13 -2.02 18.55
CA ARG A 285 -11.57 -2.14 18.86
C ARG A 285 -11.85 -3.34 19.74
N GLY A 286 -11.23 -4.48 19.48
CA GLY A 286 -11.42 -5.71 20.25
C GLY A 286 -10.96 -5.62 21.70
N ILE A 287 -9.96 -4.80 22.00
CA ILE A 287 -9.49 -4.53 23.37
C ILE A 287 -10.19 -3.33 24.02
N GLY A 288 -11.20 -2.73 23.37
CA GLY A 288 -11.93 -1.56 23.88
C GLY A 288 -11.15 -0.24 23.84
N ALA A 289 -10.12 -0.14 22.99
CA ALA A 289 -9.30 1.06 22.83
C ALA A 289 -9.74 1.96 21.65
N ALA A 290 -10.71 1.51 20.82
CA ALA A 290 -11.23 2.21 19.65
C ALA A 290 -12.77 2.19 19.63
#